data_78155deb1f510489192fd726d8f2f37a
#
_entry.id   78155deb1f510489192fd726d8f2f37a
#
_cell.length_a   1.000
_cell.length_b   1.000
_cell.length_c   1.000
_cell.angle_alpha   90.00
_cell.angle_beta   90.00
_cell.angle_gamma   90.00
#
_symmetry.space_group_name_H-M   'P 1'
#
loop_
_entity.id
_entity.type
_entity.pdbx_description
1 polymer ?
#
loop_
_entity_poly.entity_id
_entity_poly.type
_entity_poly.pdbx_seq_one_letter_code
_entity_poly.pdbx_strand_id
1 'polypeptide(L)'
;MALGLLFGLIFGFLLQKGGVAKYHVLIGVLLLEDFTVIKVMLSAIVVGMIGVFSLYALGLVKLHVKPTRYAANILGGLMFGVGFALLSYCPGTGAAALGQGNFDALAGVLGLMVGSYLYAESSGLLGRTVLKWGDRGKLMLPELVGLSPATFVLLFAPLLVIILVILERITVR
;
A
#
# COMPACT_ATOMS: atom_id res chain seq x y z
N MET A 1 5.31 14.31 16.75
CA MET A 1 4.19 14.90 16.01
C MET A 1 4.62 15.70 14.77
N ALA A 2 5.58 16.62 14.87
CA ALA A 2 6.03 17.44 13.73
C ALA A 2 6.53 16.62 12.51
N LEU A 3 7.30 15.57 12.73
CA LEU A 3 7.79 14.66 11.66
C LEU A 3 6.64 13.96 10.92
N GLY A 4 5.62 13.49 11.63
CA GLY A 4 4.45 12.85 11.01
C GLY A 4 3.65 13.81 10.12
N LEU A 5 3.52 15.06 10.56
CA LEU A 5 2.86 16.12 9.81
C LEU A 5 3.66 16.46 8.53
N LEU A 6 4.98 16.59 8.65
CA LEU A 6 5.86 16.83 7.51
C LEU A 6 5.78 15.72 6.46
N PHE A 7 5.89 14.45 6.89
CA PHE A 7 5.78 13.31 5.99
C PHE A 7 4.39 13.21 5.36
N GLY A 8 3.32 13.47 6.13
CA GLY A 8 1.96 13.48 5.61
C GLY A 8 1.75 14.56 4.55
N LEU A 9 2.32 15.75 4.76
CA LEU A 9 2.23 16.87 3.83
C LEU A 9 2.98 16.57 2.51
N ILE A 10 4.21 16.03 2.61
CA ILE A 10 4.98 15.61 1.44
C ILE A 10 4.24 14.50 0.69
N PHE A 11 3.73 13.50 1.40
CA PHE A 11 3.01 12.38 0.80
C PHE A 11 1.74 12.83 0.07
N GLY A 12 0.92 13.69 0.70
CA GLY A 12 -0.28 14.26 0.08
C GLY A 12 0.05 15.10 -1.17
N PHE A 13 1.11 15.92 -1.10
CA PHE A 13 1.58 16.69 -2.23
C PHE A 13 2.02 15.82 -3.41
N LEU A 14 2.75 14.73 -3.13
CA LEU A 14 3.20 13.78 -4.16
C LEU A 14 2.02 13.03 -4.79
N LEU A 15 1.04 12.60 -4.01
CA LEU A 15 -0.18 11.97 -4.51
C LEU A 15 -0.97 12.91 -5.43
N GLN A 16 -1.04 14.18 -5.05
CA GLN A 16 -1.73 15.20 -5.84
C GLN A 16 -1.00 15.48 -7.15
N LYS A 17 0.32 15.64 -7.11
CA LYS A 17 1.15 15.83 -8.31
C LYS A 17 1.12 14.61 -9.23
N GLY A 18 1.08 13.40 -8.68
CA GLY A 18 0.92 12.16 -9.44
C GLY A 18 -0.46 11.97 -10.06
N GLY A 19 -1.43 12.84 -9.76
CA GLY A 19 -2.81 12.76 -10.28
C GLY A 19 -3.63 11.60 -9.73
N VAL A 20 -3.08 10.81 -8.81
CA VAL A 20 -3.71 9.58 -8.27
C VAL A 20 -4.82 9.85 -7.26
N ALA A 21 -5.04 11.11 -6.88
CA ALA A 21 -6.17 11.51 -6.03
C ALA A 21 -7.45 11.84 -6.83
N LYS A 22 -7.38 11.82 -8.16
CA LYS A 22 -8.53 12.11 -9.01
C LYS A 22 -9.45 10.87 -9.12
N TYR A 23 -10.74 11.07 -8.86
CA TYR A 23 -11.74 10.00 -8.85
C TYR A 23 -11.78 9.17 -10.15
N HIS A 24 -11.76 9.83 -11.32
CA HIS A 24 -11.80 9.14 -12.61
C HIS A 24 -10.56 8.26 -12.87
N VAL A 25 -9.38 8.64 -12.35
CA VAL A 25 -8.15 7.82 -12.47
C VAL A 25 -8.26 6.57 -11.60
N LEU A 26 -8.84 6.69 -10.41
CA LEU A 26 -9.04 5.58 -9.49
C LEU A 26 -10.09 4.58 -10.00
N ILE A 27 -11.20 5.08 -10.56
CA ILE A 27 -12.19 4.21 -11.23
C ILE A 27 -11.58 3.58 -12.48
N GLY A 28 -10.82 4.33 -13.28
CA GLY A 28 -10.14 3.80 -14.46
C GLY A 28 -9.24 2.61 -14.14
N VAL A 29 -8.60 2.59 -12.98
CA VAL A 29 -7.82 1.42 -12.52
C VAL A 29 -8.72 0.21 -12.25
N LEU A 30 -9.87 0.41 -11.61
CA LEU A 30 -10.83 -0.68 -11.36
C LEU A 30 -11.42 -1.25 -12.65
N LEU A 31 -11.62 -0.39 -13.65
CA LEU A 31 -12.09 -0.77 -14.97
C LEU A 31 -10.97 -1.27 -15.90
N LEU A 32 -9.71 -1.25 -15.45
CA LEU A 32 -8.51 -1.60 -16.22
C LEU A 32 -8.30 -0.71 -17.47
N GLU A 33 -8.80 0.52 -17.41
CA GLU A 33 -8.67 1.51 -18.48
C GLU A 33 -7.50 2.46 -18.26
N ASP A 34 -7.19 2.77 -17.00
CA ASP A 34 -6.10 3.68 -16.62
C ASP A 34 -5.12 2.99 -15.66
N PHE A 35 -3.89 2.83 -16.09
CA PHE A 35 -2.83 2.18 -15.31
C PHE A 35 -1.94 3.16 -14.54
N THR A 36 -2.29 4.44 -14.48
CA THR A 36 -1.49 5.48 -13.81
C THR A 36 -1.20 5.14 -12.35
N VAL A 37 -2.21 4.71 -11.59
CA VAL A 37 -2.04 4.36 -10.17
C VAL A 37 -1.10 3.15 -10.02
N ILE A 38 -1.26 2.14 -10.86
CA ILE A 38 -0.41 0.94 -10.85
C ILE A 38 1.05 1.31 -11.14
N LYS A 39 1.29 2.18 -12.12
CA LYS A 39 2.62 2.68 -12.44
C LYS A 39 3.26 3.43 -11.28
N VAL A 40 2.51 4.34 -10.65
CA VAL A 40 2.98 5.10 -9.48
C VAL A 40 3.27 4.16 -8.31
N MET A 41 2.40 3.17 -8.03
CA MET A 41 2.62 2.21 -6.97
C MET A 41 3.84 1.31 -7.24
N LEU A 42 3.99 0.78 -8.45
CA LEU A 42 5.14 -0.04 -8.82
C LEU A 42 6.46 0.74 -8.73
N SER A 43 6.49 1.98 -9.23
CA SER A 43 7.67 2.83 -9.13
C SER A 43 8.03 3.14 -7.67
N ALA A 44 7.03 3.41 -6.82
CA ALA A 44 7.23 3.63 -5.40
C ALA A 44 7.77 2.38 -4.68
N ILE A 45 7.30 1.19 -5.06
CA ILE A 45 7.80 -0.09 -4.52
C ILE A 45 9.27 -0.28 -4.91
N VAL A 46 9.64 -0.06 -6.18
CA VAL A 46 11.03 -0.19 -6.65
C VAL A 46 11.96 0.75 -5.89
N VAL A 47 11.62 2.04 -5.84
CA VAL A 47 12.43 3.05 -5.15
C VAL A 47 12.50 2.77 -3.65
N GLY A 48 11.36 2.43 -3.03
CA GLY A 48 11.28 2.10 -1.60
C GLY A 48 12.08 0.85 -1.26
N MET A 49 12.01 -0.18 -2.10
CA MET A 49 12.77 -1.41 -1.91
C MET A 49 14.28 -1.15 -1.98
N ILE A 50 14.75 -0.46 -3.02
CA ILE A 50 16.17 -0.10 -3.16
C ILE A 50 16.61 0.76 -1.98
N GLY A 51 15.83 1.78 -1.60
CA GLY A 51 16.16 2.68 -0.50
C GLY A 51 16.25 1.97 0.85
N VAL A 52 15.22 1.19 1.21
CA VAL A 52 15.16 0.48 2.49
C VAL A 52 16.26 -0.57 2.60
N PHE A 53 16.50 -1.37 1.55
CA PHE A 53 17.55 -2.38 1.60
C PHE A 53 18.96 -1.80 1.57
N SER A 54 19.18 -0.66 0.89
CA SER A 54 20.45 0.06 0.95
C SER A 54 20.74 0.57 2.37
N LEU A 55 19.74 1.16 3.03
CA LEU A 55 19.85 1.62 4.42
C LEU A 55 20.05 0.45 5.41
N TYR A 56 19.40 -0.69 5.13
CA TYR A 56 19.58 -1.91 5.92
C TYR A 56 20.99 -2.48 5.75
N ALA A 57 21.53 -2.50 4.53
CA ALA A 57 22.91 -2.95 4.25
C ALA A 57 23.95 -2.06 4.92
N LEU A 58 23.67 -0.75 5.04
CA LEU A 58 24.52 0.22 5.77
C LEU A 58 24.36 0.12 7.30
N GLY A 59 23.47 -0.77 7.81
CA GLY A 59 23.24 -0.94 9.24
C GLY A 59 22.49 0.21 9.93
N LEU A 60 21.97 1.17 9.15
CA LEU A 60 21.27 2.34 9.65
C LEU A 60 19.83 2.06 10.08
N VAL A 61 19.21 1.01 9.52
CA VAL A 61 17.81 0.65 9.78
C VAL A 61 17.70 -0.82 10.18
N LYS A 62 16.92 -1.09 11.23
CA LYS A 62 16.54 -2.46 11.61
C LYS A 62 15.16 -2.77 11.05
N LEU A 63 15.06 -3.81 10.24
CA LEU A 63 13.77 -4.26 9.70
C LEU A 63 12.92 -4.89 10.81
N HIS A 64 11.78 -4.27 11.09
CA HIS A 64 10.80 -4.80 12.04
C HIS A 64 9.72 -5.56 11.27
N VAL A 65 9.98 -6.85 11.03
CA VAL A 65 9.04 -7.72 10.30
C VAL A 65 7.96 -8.21 11.28
N LYS A 66 6.70 -7.96 10.94
CA LYS A 66 5.55 -8.48 11.69
C LYS A 66 5.32 -9.96 11.32
N PRO A 67 4.80 -10.78 12.25
CA PRO A 67 4.46 -12.17 11.94
C PRO A 67 3.36 -12.24 10.88
N THR A 68 3.52 -13.16 9.94
CA THR A 68 2.57 -13.40 8.86
C THR A 68 1.42 -14.25 9.37
N ARG A 69 0.21 -13.72 9.34
CA ARG A 69 -1.03 -14.38 9.78
C ARG A 69 -1.98 -14.46 8.59
N TYR A 70 -2.10 -15.64 7.99
CA TYR A 70 -2.89 -15.82 6.76
C TYR A 70 -4.36 -15.43 6.92
N ALA A 71 -5.00 -15.86 8.00
CA ALA A 71 -6.42 -15.53 8.22
C ALA A 71 -6.67 -14.02 8.34
N ALA A 72 -5.80 -13.32 9.08
CA ALA A 72 -5.88 -11.87 9.22
C ALA A 72 -5.64 -11.14 7.89
N ASN A 73 -4.67 -11.62 7.09
CA ASN A 73 -4.34 -11.02 5.80
C ASN A 73 -5.46 -11.24 4.77
N ILE A 74 -6.05 -12.45 4.72
CA ILE A 74 -7.15 -12.77 3.80
C ILE A 74 -8.40 -11.96 4.16
N LEU A 75 -8.82 -11.99 5.42
CA LEU A 75 -10.01 -11.25 5.86
C LEU A 75 -9.83 -9.75 5.74
N GLY A 76 -8.67 -9.24 6.16
CA GLY A 76 -8.34 -7.82 6.02
C GLY A 76 -8.29 -7.37 4.56
N GLY A 77 -7.69 -8.19 3.68
CA GLY A 77 -7.64 -7.92 2.24
C GLY A 77 -9.03 -7.94 1.59
N LEU A 78 -9.89 -8.89 1.99
CA LEU A 78 -11.28 -8.96 1.52
C LEU A 78 -12.09 -7.73 1.95
N MET A 79 -12.01 -7.35 3.22
CA MET A 79 -12.69 -6.16 3.73
C MET A 79 -12.18 -4.88 3.04
N PHE A 80 -10.87 -4.78 2.87
CA PHE A 80 -10.26 -3.66 2.17
C PHE A 80 -10.70 -3.61 0.70
N GLY A 81 -10.72 -4.77 0.02
CA GLY A 81 -11.16 -4.87 -1.39
C GLY A 81 -12.61 -4.45 -1.58
N VAL A 82 -13.52 -4.88 -0.71
CA VAL A 82 -14.92 -4.45 -0.74
C VAL A 82 -15.04 -2.95 -0.50
N GLY A 83 -14.37 -2.42 0.51
CA GLY A 83 -14.37 -0.98 0.80
C GLY A 83 -13.81 -0.16 -0.36
N PHE A 84 -12.72 -0.62 -0.98
CA PHE A 84 -12.12 0.03 -2.13
C PHE A 84 -13.01 -0.03 -3.38
N ALA A 85 -13.70 -1.14 -3.62
CA ALA A 85 -14.64 -1.28 -4.73
C ALA A 85 -15.84 -0.33 -4.60
N LEU A 86 -16.32 -0.12 -3.36
CA LEU A 86 -17.46 0.76 -3.11
C LEU A 86 -17.10 2.25 -3.18
N LEU A 87 -15.91 2.61 -2.72
CA LEU A 87 -15.52 4.01 -2.54
C LEU A 87 -14.49 4.51 -3.55
N SER A 88 -13.74 3.59 -4.18
CA SER A 88 -12.61 3.84 -5.10
C SER A 88 -11.44 4.61 -4.49
N TYR A 89 -11.49 4.99 -3.21
CA TYR A 89 -10.42 5.68 -2.49
C TYR A 89 -9.72 4.74 -1.51
N CYS A 90 -8.38 4.74 -1.53
CA CYS A 90 -7.60 4.23 -0.40
C CYS A 90 -7.49 5.31 0.69
N PRO A 91 -7.07 4.98 1.92
CA PRO A 91 -6.94 5.97 3.00
C PRO A 91 -6.12 7.21 2.62
N GLY A 92 -5.03 7.03 1.88
CA GLY A 92 -4.17 8.12 1.45
C GLY A 92 -4.79 8.99 0.36
N THR A 93 -5.36 8.36 -0.67
CA THR A 93 -6.00 9.08 -1.79
C THR A 93 -7.29 9.74 -1.36
N GLY A 94 -8.05 9.16 -0.43
CA GLY A 94 -9.25 9.78 0.15
C GLY A 94 -8.93 11.06 0.92
N ALA A 95 -7.89 11.04 1.74
CA ALA A 95 -7.43 12.25 2.43
C ALA A 95 -6.93 13.33 1.46
N ALA A 96 -6.20 12.94 0.41
CA ALA A 96 -5.71 13.86 -0.61
C ALA A 96 -6.86 14.44 -1.45
N ALA A 97 -7.86 13.63 -1.82
CA ALA A 97 -9.05 14.04 -2.53
C ALA A 97 -9.90 15.05 -1.72
N LEU A 98 -10.04 14.79 -0.42
CA LEU A 98 -10.72 15.72 0.50
C LEU A 98 -9.99 17.08 0.55
N GLY A 99 -8.65 17.05 0.60
CA GLY A 99 -7.82 18.26 0.51
C GLY A 99 -7.94 19.02 -0.82
N GLN A 100 -8.38 18.36 -1.88
CA GLN A 100 -8.71 18.98 -3.19
C GLN A 100 -10.12 19.59 -3.22
N GLY A 101 -10.93 19.35 -2.20
CA GLY A 101 -12.32 19.79 -2.16
C GLY A 101 -13.32 18.78 -2.74
N ASN A 102 -12.91 17.54 -2.97
CA ASN A 102 -13.80 16.46 -3.39
C ASN A 102 -14.58 15.93 -2.17
N PHE A 103 -15.77 16.48 -1.96
CA PHE A 103 -16.62 16.15 -0.80
C PHE A 103 -17.18 14.72 -0.82
N ASP A 104 -17.17 14.05 -1.95
CA ASP A 104 -17.49 12.63 -2.06
C ASP A 104 -16.55 11.76 -1.23
N ALA A 105 -15.27 12.15 -1.11
CA ALA A 105 -14.29 11.48 -0.25
C ALA A 105 -14.59 11.64 1.25
N LEU A 106 -15.43 12.60 1.65
CA LEU A 106 -15.75 12.86 3.06
C LEU A 106 -16.40 11.63 3.73
N ALA A 107 -17.38 11.03 3.05
CA ALA A 107 -18.06 9.84 3.55
C ALA A 107 -17.07 8.69 3.78
N GLY A 108 -16.10 8.53 2.88
CA GLY A 108 -15.05 7.54 3.00
C GLY A 108 -14.09 7.77 4.15
N VAL A 109 -13.66 9.00 4.33
CA VAL A 109 -12.77 9.37 5.45
C VAL A 109 -13.48 9.18 6.79
N LEU A 110 -14.75 9.56 6.90
CA LEU A 110 -15.56 9.29 8.09
C LEU A 110 -15.74 7.78 8.33
N GLY A 111 -16.03 7.02 7.28
CA GLY A 111 -16.12 5.56 7.34
C GLY A 111 -14.81 4.91 7.80
N LEU A 112 -13.67 5.42 7.35
CA LEU A 112 -12.34 4.99 7.81
C LEU A 112 -12.13 5.27 9.30
N MET A 113 -12.52 6.44 9.79
CA MET A 113 -12.41 6.79 11.22
C MET A 113 -13.28 5.88 12.09
N VAL A 114 -14.54 5.68 11.69
CA VAL A 114 -15.47 4.79 12.40
C VAL A 114 -14.98 3.34 12.33
N GLY A 115 -14.57 2.87 11.15
CA GLY A 115 -14.05 1.51 10.96
C GLY A 115 -12.78 1.24 11.78
N SER A 116 -11.87 2.20 11.85
CA SER A 116 -10.65 2.07 12.66
C SER A 116 -10.96 2.02 14.17
N TYR A 117 -11.94 2.80 14.61
CA TYR A 117 -12.42 2.77 16.00
C TYR A 117 -13.08 1.42 16.34
N LEU A 118 -13.98 0.94 15.50
CA LEU A 118 -14.62 -0.38 15.67
C LEU A 118 -13.60 -1.52 15.67
N TYR A 119 -12.60 -1.44 14.80
CA TYR A 119 -11.51 -2.41 14.78
C TYR A 119 -10.68 -2.36 16.07
N ALA A 120 -10.35 -1.17 16.56
CA ALA A 120 -9.60 -1.00 17.80
C ALA A 120 -10.33 -1.63 18.99
N GLU A 121 -11.65 -1.39 19.12
CA GLU A 121 -12.51 -1.95 20.16
C GLU A 121 -12.62 -3.48 20.05
N SER A 122 -12.77 -3.99 18.82
CA SER A 122 -12.89 -5.43 18.54
C SER A 122 -11.54 -6.16 18.55
N SER A 123 -10.42 -5.45 18.60
CA SER A 123 -9.07 -6.02 18.45
C SER A 123 -8.73 -7.07 19.50
N GLY A 124 -9.25 -6.91 20.73
CA GLY A 124 -9.07 -7.87 21.84
C GLY A 124 -9.72 -9.23 21.57
N LEU A 125 -10.93 -9.23 20.99
CA LEU A 125 -11.67 -10.43 20.61
C LEU A 125 -11.06 -11.08 19.34
N LEU A 126 -10.80 -10.27 18.31
CA LEU A 126 -10.21 -10.72 17.05
C LEU A 126 -8.79 -11.28 17.27
N GLY A 127 -8.01 -10.67 18.18
CA GLY A 127 -6.67 -11.12 18.54
C GLY A 127 -6.63 -12.49 19.19
N ARG A 128 -7.71 -12.90 19.86
CA ARG A 128 -7.81 -14.22 20.53
C ARG A 128 -8.33 -15.32 19.63
N THR A 129 -9.08 -14.98 18.59
CA THR A 129 -9.76 -15.91 17.70
C THR A 129 -9.10 -15.95 16.31
N VAL A 130 -9.48 -15.02 15.44
CA VAL A 130 -9.12 -15.03 14.02
C VAL A 130 -7.64 -14.69 13.77
N LEU A 131 -7.09 -13.76 14.56
CA LEU A 131 -5.71 -13.32 14.37
C LEU A 131 -4.65 -14.34 14.76
N LYS A 132 -5.02 -15.42 15.47
CA LYS A 132 -4.12 -16.54 15.80
C LYS A 132 -4.11 -17.64 14.74
N TRP A 133 -5.10 -17.67 13.85
CA TRP A 133 -5.20 -18.69 12.82
C TRP A 133 -4.16 -18.46 11.73
N GLY A 134 -3.31 -19.49 11.51
CA GLY A 134 -2.31 -19.48 10.47
C GLY A 134 -1.10 -18.58 10.75
N ASP A 135 -0.70 -18.43 12.02
CA ASP A 135 0.55 -17.75 12.38
C ASP A 135 1.75 -18.62 11.95
N ARG A 136 2.46 -18.18 10.94
CA ARG A 136 3.69 -18.82 10.42
C ARG A 136 4.95 -18.06 10.83
N GLY A 137 4.85 -17.16 11.80
CA GLY A 137 6.00 -16.39 12.25
C GLY A 137 6.42 -15.31 11.25
N LYS A 138 7.65 -14.85 11.38
CA LYS A 138 8.21 -13.80 10.53
C LYS A 138 8.67 -14.45 9.22
N LEU A 139 7.91 -14.26 8.15
CA LEU A 139 8.28 -14.71 6.82
C LEU A 139 8.64 -13.50 5.97
N MET A 140 9.86 -13.53 5.42
CA MET A 140 10.27 -12.59 4.37
C MET A 140 10.31 -13.33 3.03
N LEU A 141 9.91 -12.65 1.96
CA LEU A 141 9.97 -13.21 0.60
C LEU A 141 11.36 -13.77 0.22
N PRO A 142 12.48 -13.11 0.55
CA PRO A 142 13.82 -13.67 0.31
C PRO A 142 14.05 -15.01 1.01
N GLU A 143 13.55 -15.16 2.25
CA GLU A 143 13.70 -16.40 3.03
C GLU A 143 12.89 -17.56 2.45
N LEU A 144 11.70 -17.28 1.89
CA LEU A 144 10.85 -18.26 1.21
C LEU A 144 11.50 -18.84 -0.06
N VAL A 145 12.28 -18.01 -0.75
CA VAL A 145 12.98 -18.40 -2.00
C VAL A 145 14.41 -18.90 -1.72
N GLY A 146 14.86 -18.82 -0.45
CA GLY A 146 16.22 -19.22 -0.07
C GLY A 146 17.32 -18.31 -0.60
N LEU A 147 16.99 -17.08 -0.95
CA LEU A 147 17.92 -16.09 -1.48
C LEU A 147 18.34 -15.08 -0.40
N SER A 148 19.54 -14.56 -0.51
CA SER A 148 19.94 -13.45 0.33
C SER A 148 19.11 -12.21 0.01
N PRO A 149 18.80 -11.34 1.01
CA PRO A 149 17.99 -10.13 0.79
C PRO A 149 18.54 -9.23 -0.33
N ALA A 150 19.88 -9.13 -0.45
CA ALA A 150 20.53 -8.35 -1.49
C ALA A 150 20.30 -8.94 -2.89
N THR A 151 20.45 -10.26 -3.03
CA THR A 151 20.25 -10.97 -4.31
C THR A 151 18.78 -10.89 -4.73
N PHE A 152 17.85 -10.99 -3.77
CA PHE A 152 16.43 -10.86 -4.05
C PHE A 152 16.09 -9.47 -4.61
N VAL A 153 16.59 -8.39 -4.00
CA VAL A 153 16.39 -7.03 -4.49
C VAL A 153 16.99 -6.84 -5.88
N LEU A 154 18.19 -7.38 -6.11
CA LEU A 154 18.90 -7.25 -7.39
C LEU A 154 18.17 -7.96 -8.55
N LEU A 155 17.43 -9.04 -8.27
CA LEU A 155 16.63 -9.76 -9.26
C LEU A 155 15.22 -9.21 -9.39
N PHE A 156 14.61 -8.82 -8.28
CA PHE A 156 13.20 -8.40 -8.26
C PHE A 156 13.00 -6.96 -8.74
N ALA A 157 13.96 -6.05 -8.47
CA ALA A 157 13.89 -4.67 -8.92
C ALA A 157 13.86 -4.55 -10.45
N PRO A 158 14.77 -5.18 -11.23
CA PRO A 158 14.72 -5.14 -12.68
C PRO A 158 13.46 -5.82 -13.25
N LEU A 159 12.96 -6.89 -12.62
CA LEU A 159 11.70 -7.52 -13.01
C LEU A 159 10.54 -6.51 -12.93
N LEU A 160 10.42 -5.78 -11.83
CA LEU A 160 9.39 -4.75 -11.67
C LEU A 160 9.57 -3.60 -12.67
N VAL A 161 10.80 -3.20 -12.95
CA VAL A 161 11.10 -2.18 -13.97
C VAL A 161 10.67 -2.66 -15.36
N ILE A 162 10.92 -3.91 -15.72
CA ILE A 162 10.48 -4.49 -17.00
C ILE A 162 8.95 -4.47 -17.08
N ILE A 163 8.25 -4.89 -16.03
CA ILE A 163 6.78 -4.83 -15.97
C ILE A 163 6.30 -3.38 -16.17
N LEU A 164 6.96 -2.43 -15.54
CA LEU A 164 6.63 -1.00 -15.64
C LEU A 164 6.80 -0.49 -17.06
N VAL A 165 7.89 -0.85 -17.74
CA VAL A 165 8.15 -0.50 -19.15
C VAL A 165 7.11 -1.15 -20.08
N ILE A 166 6.72 -2.41 -19.83
CA ILE A 166 5.68 -3.09 -20.60
C ILE A 166 4.32 -2.37 -20.43
N LEU A 167 3.95 -2.04 -19.20
CA LEU A 167 2.72 -1.28 -18.93
C LEU A 167 2.74 0.09 -19.61
N GLU A 168 3.89 0.76 -19.63
CA GLU A 168 4.05 2.03 -20.33
C GLU A 168 3.80 1.87 -21.83
N ARG A 169 4.39 0.85 -22.44
CA ARG A 169 4.20 0.57 -23.89
C ARG A 169 2.76 0.23 -24.26
N ILE A 170 2.04 -0.46 -23.39
CA ILE A 170 0.63 -0.82 -23.59
C ILE A 170 -0.28 0.41 -23.45
N THR A 171 0.03 1.29 -22.50
CA THR A 171 -0.81 2.47 -22.20
C THR A 171 -0.61 3.62 -23.20
N VAL A 172 0.58 3.74 -23.80
CA VAL A 172 0.88 4.79 -24.81
C VAL A 172 0.30 4.45 -26.19
N ARG A 173 -0.37 3.33 -26.34
CA ARG A 173 -1.03 2.92 -27.59
C ARG A 173 -2.53 3.14 -27.53
#